data_ae9576bffb540594f54c73bd73a42d10
#
_entry.id   ae9576bffb540594f54c73bd73a42d10
#
_cell.length_a   1.000
_cell.length_b   1.000
_cell.length_c   1.000
_cell.angle_alpha   90.00
_cell.angle_beta   90.00
_cell.angle_gamma   90.00
#
_symmetry.space_group_name_H-M   'P 1'
#
loop_
_entity.id
_entity.type
_entity.pdbx_description
1 polymer ?
#
loop_
_entity_poly.entity_id
_entity_poly.type
_entity_poly.pdbx_seq_one_letter_code
_entity_poly.pdbx_strand_id
1 'polypeptide(L)'
;MKNLGYYNGEIGLIEEMKVPMTDRGLYFGDGIYDAAYSRNHVIYALDEHIARFYRNLSLLDLNLDMTPQQLGELLCDLVRRVDDGEQFVYWQATRGSALRQHVYPEDGHGRANLMVMLRPVKIRDKDAPMKLISAPDMRYLYCDIKTLSLLPSVLSAQKAKEAGVDECVMHRDGRVTECSHSNVSMLKGGVFITPPTDCYILPGVGRAHLLSACRTLGIPCEERPFTMDELRDADEIIVSSAGILCSAVTELDGLPVGGKDAATFGKLQDYLFDDWFEKTRCE
;
A
#
# COMPACT_ATOMS: atom_id res chain seq x y z
N MET A 1 -11.87 22.17 1.64
CA MET A 1 -10.90 22.25 2.80
C MET A 1 -9.51 21.95 2.29
N LYS A 2 -8.45 22.56 2.84
CA LYS A 2 -7.04 22.29 2.43
C LYS A 2 -6.58 20.85 2.70
N ASN A 3 -7.12 20.22 3.73
CA ASN A 3 -7.00 18.81 4.08
C ASN A 3 -8.21 18.41 4.93
N LEU A 4 -8.39 17.12 5.22
CA LEU A 4 -9.53 16.66 6.01
C LEU A 4 -9.14 15.49 6.92
N GLY A 5 -9.49 15.60 8.19
CA GLY A 5 -9.52 14.53 9.17
C GLY A 5 -10.96 14.13 9.47
N TYR A 6 -11.20 12.84 9.59
CA TYR A 6 -12.46 12.26 10.08
C TYR A 6 -12.15 11.29 11.21
N TYR A 7 -12.93 11.33 12.28
CA TYR A 7 -12.85 10.38 13.37
C TYR A 7 -14.26 10.09 13.91
N ASN A 8 -14.77 8.88 13.71
CA ASN A 8 -16.07 8.40 14.23
C ASN A 8 -17.25 9.36 14.00
N GLY A 9 -17.31 10.04 12.85
CA GLY A 9 -18.38 10.99 12.50
C GLY A 9 -17.99 12.46 12.66
N GLU A 10 -16.93 12.78 13.38
CA GLU A 10 -16.41 14.15 13.48
C GLU A 10 -15.52 14.46 12.26
N ILE A 11 -15.69 15.66 11.69
CA ILE A 11 -14.93 16.14 10.54
C ILE A 11 -14.28 17.49 10.89
N GLY A 12 -12.99 17.62 10.56
CA GLY A 12 -12.23 18.85 10.77
C GLY A 12 -10.96 18.87 9.94
N LEU A 13 -10.09 19.84 10.19
CA LEU A 13 -8.72 19.80 9.66
C LEU A 13 -7.92 18.71 10.38
N ILE A 14 -7.00 18.03 9.68
CA ILE A 14 -6.19 16.95 10.27
C ILE A 14 -5.50 17.41 11.57
N GLU A 15 -4.95 18.61 11.59
CA GLU A 15 -4.23 19.19 12.71
C GLU A 15 -5.11 19.57 13.93
N GLU A 16 -6.43 19.58 13.76
CA GLU A 16 -7.41 19.91 14.81
C GLU A 16 -8.06 18.66 15.40
N MET A 17 -7.98 17.52 14.70
CA MET A 17 -8.61 16.27 15.14
C MET A 17 -7.96 15.72 16.40
N LYS A 18 -8.76 15.05 17.22
CA LYS A 18 -8.33 14.44 18.49
C LYS A 18 -8.73 12.98 18.51
N VAL A 19 -7.85 12.14 19.04
CA VAL A 19 -8.13 10.73 19.30
C VAL A 19 -8.03 10.46 20.81
N PRO A 20 -8.89 9.59 21.38
CA PRO A 20 -8.82 9.23 22.79
C PRO A 20 -7.47 8.60 23.15
N MET A 21 -6.87 8.99 24.27
CA MET A 21 -5.63 8.37 24.79
C MET A 21 -5.78 6.86 25.04
N THR A 22 -7.00 6.39 25.20
CA THR A 22 -7.31 4.97 25.43
C THR A 22 -7.53 4.18 24.14
N ASP A 23 -7.35 4.79 22.97
CA ASP A 23 -7.41 4.06 21.69
C ASP A 23 -6.31 3.01 21.63
N ARG A 24 -6.67 1.76 21.38
CA ARG A 24 -5.75 0.62 21.38
C ARG A 24 -4.71 0.69 20.26
N GLY A 25 -5.00 1.43 19.20
CA GLY A 25 -4.04 1.74 18.15
C GLY A 25 -2.80 2.49 18.65
N LEU A 26 -2.95 3.36 19.67
CA LEU A 26 -1.86 4.18 20.20
C LEU A 26 -0.81 3.39 20.98
N TYR A 27 -1.19 2.32 21.69
CA TYR A 27 -0.26 1.59 22.55
C TYR A 27 -0.02 0.12 22.18
N PHE A 28 -0.81 -0.43 21.26
CA PHE A 28 -0.61 -1.79 20.75
C PHE A 28 -0.43 -1.86 19.23
N GLY A 29 -0.78 -0.80 18.47
CA GLY A 29 -0.96 -0.92 17.04
C GLY A 29 -2.10 -1.89 16.68
N ASP A 30 -3.09 -2.05 17.58
CA ASP A 30 -4.19 -3.00 17.46
C ASP A 30 -5.23 -2.46 16.48
N GLY A 31 -4.96 -2.68 15.21
CA GLY A 31 -5.78 -2.19 14.12
C GLY A 31 -5.15 -2.43 12.75
N ILE A 32 -5.90 -2.04 11.75
CA ILE A 32 -5.54 -2.16 10.34
C ILE A 32 -5.72 -0.81 9.64
N TYR A 33 -5.10 -0.67 8.48
CA TYR A 33 -5.29 0.50 7.62
C TYR A 33 -5.39 0.11 6.16
N ASP A 34 -5.87 1.03 5.35
CA ASP A 34 -5.68 0.99 3.92
C ASP A 34 -5.39 2.40 3.39
N ALA A 35 -4.89 2.49 2.17
CA ALA A 35 -4.60 3.76 1.54
C ALA A 35 -4.72 3.64 0.02
N ALA A 36 -5.35 4.65 -0.57
CA ALA A 36 -5.53 4.79 -2.00
C ALA A 36 -5.14 6.22 -2.43
N TYR A 37 -5.21 6.48 -3.72
CA TYR A 37 -5.03 7.81 -4.27
C TYR A 37 -6.27 8.19 -5.08
N SER A 38 -6.64 9.46 -5.04
CA SER A 38 -7.66 10.01 -5.91
C SER A 38 -7.03 10.91 -6.97
N ARG A 39 -7.73 11.01 -8.10
CA ARG A 39 -7.53 12.02 -9.12
C ARG A 39 -8.90 12.53 -9.54
N ASN A 40 -9.05 13.84 -9.72
CA ASN A 40 -10.35 14.44 -10.00
C ASN A 40 -11.44 14.07 -8.97
N HIS A 41 -11.07 13.89 -7.70
CA HIS A 41 -11.94 13.41 -6.62
C HIS A 41 -12.49 11.98 -6.82
N VAL A 42 -11.94 11.20 -7.74
CA VAL A 42 -12.27 9.78 -7.94
C VAL A 42 -11.17 8.93 -7.33
N ILE A 43 -11.52 8.08 -6.36
CA ILE A 43 -10.57 7.16 -5.72
C ILE A 43 -10.36 5.96 -6.66
N TYR A 44 -9.12 5.73 -7.07
CA TYR A 44 -8.79 4.59 -7.92
C TYR A 44 -8.83 3.28 -7.16
N ALA A 45 -9.38 2.23 -7.79
CA ALA A 45 -9.48 0.87 -7.26
C ALA A 45 -10.15 0.81 -5.86
N LEU A 46 -11.14 1.67 -5.61
CA LEU A 46 -11.78 1.79 -4.30
C LEU A 46 -12.35 0.46 -3.80
N ASP A 47 -13.03 -0.29 -4.66
CA ASP A 47 -13.68 -1.55 -4.28
C ASP A 47 -12.65 -2.61 -3.84
N GLU A 48 -11.51 -2.71 -4.53
CA GLU A 48 -10.42 -3.62 -4.19
C GLU A 48 -9.75 -3.25 -2.85
N HIS A 49 -9.56 -1.95 -2.60
CA HIS A 49 -9.04 -1.46 -1.32
C HIS A 49 -10.02 -1.74 -0.18
N ILE A 50 -11.32 -1.50 -0.38
CA ILE A 50 -12.36 -1.81 0.61
C ILE A 50 -12.44 -3.31 0.86
N ALA A 51 -12.42 -4.14 -0.19
CA ALA A 51 -12.44 -5.59 -0.04
C ALA A 51 -11.25 -6.09 0.79
N ARG A 52 -10.04 -5.58 0.55
CA ARG A 52 -8.85 -5.90 1.36
C ARG A 52 -9.01 -5.43 2.80
N PHE A 53 -9.51 -4.23 3.02
CA PHE A 53 -9.73 -3.67 4.35
C PHE A 53 -10.70 -4.55 5.17
N TYR A 54 -11.85 -4.95 4.60
CA TYR A 54 -12.81 -5.81 5.28
C TYR A 54 -12.30 -7.25 5.47
N ARG A 55 -11.51 -7.79 4.53
CA ARG A 55 -10.78 -9.04 4.76
C ARG A 55 -9.89 -8.91 6.01
N ASN A 56 -9.15 -7.83 6.15
CA ASN A 56 -8.24 -7.62 7.28
C ASN A 56 -8.99 -7.37 8.60
N LEU A 57 -10.15 -6.67 8.57
CA LEU A 57 -11.04 -6.58 9.74
C LEU A 57 -11.44 -7.96 10.23
N SER A 58 -11.85 -8.86 9.31
CA SER A 58 -12.25 -10.22 9.64
C SER A 58 -11.11 -11.05 10.22
N LEU A 59 -9.88 -10.93 9.68
CA LEU A 59 -8.71 -11.68 10.14
C LEU A 59 -8.28 -11.30 11.57
N LEU A 60 -8.51 -10.05 11.98
CA LEU A 60 -8.21 -9.57 13.33
C LEU A 60 -9.43 -9.50 14.24
N ASP A 61 -10.58 -9.97 13.77
CA ASP A 61 -11.84 -9.92 14.53
C ASP A 61 -12.13 -8.50 15.04
N LEU A 62 -12.05 -7.53 14.11
CA LEU A 62 -12.36 -6.12 14.34
C LEU A 62 -13.80 -5.83 13.89
N ASN A 63 -14.62 -5.33 14.79
CA ASN A 63 -16.02 -5.01 14.52
C ASN A 63 -16.19 -3.53 14.17
N LEU A 64 -16.22 -3.23 12.87
CA LEU A 64 -16.56 -1.90 12.35
C LEU A 64 -18.08 -1.85 12.09
N ASP A 65 -18.77 -0.94 12.78
CA ASP A 65 -20.22 -0.73 12.63
C ASP A 65 -20.52 0.08 11.34
N MET A 66 -20.10 -0.49 10.22
CA MET A 66 -20.27 0.09 8.89
C MET A 66 -20.10 -1.02 7.83
N THR A 67 -20.97 -1.05 6.82
CA THR A 67 -20.83 -1.98 5.70
C THR A 67 -19.75 -1.51 4.72
N PRO A 68 -19.21 -2.40 3.85
CA PRO A 68 -18.29 -2.01 2.78
C PRO A 68 -18.83 -0.87 1.91
N GLN A 69 -20.11 -0.94 1.54
CA GLN A 69 -20.77 0.09 0.74
C GLN A 69 -20.80 1.44 1.47
N GLN A 70 -21.20 1.46 2.75
CA GLN A 70 -21.23 2.68 3.55
C GLN A 70 -19.87 3.33 3.70
N LEU A 71 -18.79 2.52 3.86
CA LEU A 71 -17.43 3.03 3.88
C LEU A 71 -17.04 3.66 2.53
N GLY A 72 -17.37 3.01 1.43
CA GLY A 72 -17.13 3.55 0.08
C GLY A 72 -17.83 4.89 -0.14
N GLU A 73 -19.12 4.97 0.20
CA GLU A 73 -19.92 6.20 0.10
C GLU A 73 -19.33 7.32 0.97
N LEU A 74 -18.91 6.99 2.22
CA LEU A 74 -18.24 7.94 3.11
C LEU A 74 -16.93 8.46 2.49
N LEU A 75 -16.05 7.58 2.02
CA LEU A 75 -14.78 7.99 1.43
C LEU A 75 -14.97 8.87 0.19
N CYS A 76 -15.94 8.54 -0.67
CA CYS A 76 -16.30 9.34 -1.84
C CYS A 76 -16.87 10.72 -1.45
N ASP A 77 -17.67 10.82 -0.38
CA ASP A 77 -18.16 12.11 0.13
C ASP A 77 -17.00 12.95 0.69
N LEU A 78 -16.13 12.35 1.50
CA LEU A 78 -15.01 13.05 2.13
C LEU A 78 -14.01 13.60 1.11
N VAL A 79 -13.69 12.83 0.06
CA VAL A 79 -12.74 13.25 -1.00
C VAL A 79 -13.23 14.51 -1.73
N ARG A 80 -14.55 14.67 -1.92
CA ARG A 80 -15.15 15.84 -2.57
C ARG A 80 -15.11 17.12 -1.71
N ARG A 81 -14.85 16.99 -0.41
CA ARG A 81 -14.77 18.13 0.53
C ARG A 81 -13.38 18.78 0.60
N VAL A 82 -12.37 18.13 0.06
CA VAL A 82 -11.02 18.70 -0.06
C VAL A 82 -10.91 19.46 -1.37
N ASP A 83 -10.25 20.61 -1.37
CA ASP A 83 -10.22 21.55 -2.50
C ASP A 83 -9.45 21.00 -3.71
N ASP A 84 -8.53 20.04 -3.53
CA ASP A 84 -7.73 19.41 -4.56
C ASP A 84 -8.26 18.01 -4.90
N GLY A 85 -8.35 17.67 -6.18
CA GLY A 85 -8.79 16.36 -6.65
C GLY A 85 -7.72 15.27 -6.61
N GLU A 86 -6.44 15.65 -6.50
CA GLU A 86 -5.32 14.73 -6.33
C GLU A 86 -4.99 14.60 -4.84
N GLN A 87 -5.37 13.47 -4.23
CA GLN A 87 -5.26 13.27 -2.80
C GLN A 87 -4.69 11.91 -2.44
N PHE A 88 -3.95 11.88 -1.35
CA PHE A 88 -3.68 10.68 -0.58
C PHE A 88 -4.88 10.44 0.34
N VAL A 89 -5.53 9.30 0.18
CA VAL A 89 -6.71 8.85 0.91
C VAL A 89 -6.28 7.72 1.83
N TYR A 90 -6.20 7.99 3.12
CA TYR A 90 -5.81 7.03 4.16
C TYR A 90 -6.96 6.78 5.11
N TRP A 91 -7.21 5.53 5.46
CA TRP A 91 -8.14 5.18 6.53
C TRP A 91 -7.63 4.02 7.36
N GLN A 92 -8.01 4.01 8.63
CA GLN A 92 -7.68 2.93 9.56
C GLN A 92 -8.86 2.62 10.48
N ALA A 93 -8.92 1.40 10.95
CA ALA A 93 -9.77 0.97 12.05
C ALA A 93 -8.91 0.38 13.17
N THR A 94 -9.14 0.84 14.40
CA THR A 94 -8.54 0.24 15.61
C THR A 94 -9.59 -0.60 16.33
N ARG A 95 -9.18 -1.45 17.26
CA ARG A 95 -10.11 -2.21 18.11
C ARG A 95 -10.90 -1.33 19.11
N GLY A 96 -10.90 -0.02 18.93
CA GLY A 96 -11.60 0.90 19.80
C GLY A 96 -10.79 1.37 21.01
N SER A 97 -11.49 1.96 21.95
CA SER A 97 -10.91 2.59 23.14
C SER A 97 -11.19 1.75 24.38
N ALA A 98 -10.16 1.33 25.11
CA ALA A 98 -10.28 0.61 26.38
C ALA A 98 -9.01 0.84 27.23
N LEU A 99 -9.09 0.56 28.53
CA LEU A 99 -7.91 0.55 29.39
C LEU A 99 -6.89 -0.49 28.91
N ARG A 100 -5.60 -0.20 29.11
CA ARG A 100 -4.50 -1.02 28.60
C ARG A 100 -4.46 -2.41 29.21
N GLN A 101 -5.01 -3.38 28.47
CA GLN A 101 -4.91 -4.82 28.73
C GLN A 101 -4.59 -5.54 27.44
N HIS A 102 -3.81 -6.64 27.46
CA HIS A 102 -3.43 -7.38 26.25
C HIS A 102 -4.60 -8.15 25.64
N VAL A 103 -5.55 -8.61 26.47
CA VAL A 103 -6.78 -9.25 26.01
C VAL A 103 -7.73 -8.25 25.36
N TYR A 104 -8.66 -8.73 24.58
CA TYR A 104 -9.72 -7.90 24.02
C TYR A 104 -10.62 -7.32 25.14
N PRO A 105 -11.26 -6.14 24.91
CA PRO A 105 -12.21 -5.59 25.87
C PRO A 105 -13.36 -6.57 26.17
N GLU A 106 -13.83 -6.61 27.42
CA GLU A 106 -14.87 -7.55 27.91
C GLU A 106 -16.24 -7.35 27.28
N ASP A 107 -16.55 -6.15 26.80
CA ASP A 107 -17.81 -5.79 26.11
C ASP A 107 -17.95 -6.37 24.69
N GLY A 108 -17.14 -7.38 24.39
CA GLY A 108 -17.18 -8.15 23.15
C GLY A 108 -16.64 -7.37 21.96
N HIS A 109 -15.37 -7.59 21.64
CA HIS A 109 -14.67 -7.08 20.48
C HIS A 109 -14.60 -5.55 20.30
N GLY A 110 -15.17 -4.75 21.21
CA GLY A 110 -15.19 -3.28 21.16
C GLY A 110 -15.74 -2.73 19.83
N ARG A 111 -16.34 -1.56 19.85
CA ARG A 111 -16.65 -0.86 18.60
C ARG A 111 -15.35 -0.30 18.03
N ALA A 112 -15.00 -0.67 16.81
CA ALA A 112 -13.82 -0.14 16.14
C ALA A 112 -13.90 1.39 15.98
N ASN A 113 -12.81 2.09 16.23
CA ASN A 113 -12.70 3.50 15.90
C ASN A 113 -12.22 3.62 14.44
N LEU A 114 -12.97 4.37 13.63
CA LEU A 114 -12.62 4.67 12.25
C LEU A 114 -12.00 6.07 12.17
N MET A 115 -10.79 6.14 11.62
CA MET A 115 -10.12 7.40 11.29
C MET A 115 -9.88 7.47 9.78
N VAL A 116 -10.11 8.65 9.18
CA VAL A 116 -9.75 8.93 7.79
C VAL A 116 -8.90 10.19 7.74
N MET A 117 -7.87 10.21 6.91
CA MET A 117 -7.06 11.38 6.61
C MET A 117 -6.96 11.59 5.10
N LEU A 118 -7.30 12.78 4.65
CA LEU A 118 -7.23 13.20 3.27
C LEU A 118 -6.32 14.43 3.15
N ARG A 119 -5.33 14.35 2.30
CA ARG A 119 -4.46 15.48 2.03
C ARG A 119 -4.11 15.55 0.54
N PRO A 120 -3.98 16.75 -0.03
CA PRO A 120 -3.43 16.91 -1.37
C PRO A 120 -2.07 16.24 -1.51
N VAL A 121 -1.84 15.62 -2.64
CA VAL A 121 -0.57 14.98 -2.97
C VAL A 121 -0.33 15.11 -4.47
N LYS A 122 0.90 15.40 -4.84
CA LYS A 122 1.28 15.32 -6.25
C LYS A 122 1.52 13.86 -6.62
N ILE A 123 0.83 13.41 -7.66
CA ILE A 123 1.00 12.04 -8.18
C ILE A 123 2.40 11.90 -8.79
N ARG A 124 3.04 10.76 -8.54
CA ARG A 124 4.38 10.49 -9.05
C ARG A 124 4.36 10.47 -10.59
N ASP A 125 5.37 11.10 -11.17
CA ASP A 125 5.60 10.99 -12.62
C ASP A 125 5.88 9.52 -12.97
N LYS A 126 5.17 8.99 -13.98
CA LYS A 126 5.33 7.61 -14.43
C LYS A 126 6.74 7.31 -14.91
N ASP A 127 7.40 8.28 -15.53
CA ASP A 127 8.72 8.12 -16.13
C ASP A 127 9.87 8.34 -15.13
N ALA A 128 9.56 8.68 -13.86
CA ALA A 128 10.57 8.81 -12.82
C ALA A 128 11.01 7.43 -12.31
N PRO A 129 12.26 6.99 -12.60
CA PRO A 129 12.75 5.71 -12.12
C PRO A 129 12.98 5.75 -10.59
N MET A 130 13.14 4.57 -10.00
CA MET A 130 13.44 4.42 -8.59
C MET A 130 14.86 3.89 -8.37
N LYS A 131 15.42 4.28 -7.22
CA LYS A 131 16.64 3.71 -6.66
C LYS A 131 16.31 3.00 -5.37
N LEU A 132 16.90 1.84 -5.15
CA LEU A 132 16.66 1.02 -3.95
C LEU A 132 17.97 0.72 -3.21
N ILE A 133 17.82 0.51 -1.90
CA ILE A 133 18.76 -0.27 -1.10
C ILE A 133 18.13 -1.58 -0.65
N SER A 134 18.94 -2.55 -0.25
CA SER A 134 18.46 -3.78 0.36
C SER A 134 18.68 -3.79 1.88
N ALA A 135 17.80 -4.49 2.62
CA ALA A 135 17.97 -4.72 4.05
C ALA A 135 17.32 -6.05 4.49
N PRO A 136 17.80 -6.64 5.62
CA PRO A 136 17.09 -7.75 6.24
C PRO A 136 15.64 -7.39 6.61
N ASP A 137 14.69 -8.27 6.32
CA ASP A 137 13.30 -8.12 6.74
C ASP A 137 13.13 -8.49 8.21
N MET A 138 12.92 -7.50 9.05
CA MET A 138 12.76 -7.64 10.51
C MET A 138 11.28 -7.60 10.94
N ARG A 139 10.32 -7.64 9.99
CA ARG A 139 8.89 -7.67 10.31
C ARG A 139 8.48 -9.02 10.89
N TYR A 140 7.36 -9.06 11.62
CA TYR A 140 6.78 -10.33 12.07
C TYR A 140 5.97 -11.02 10.93
N LEU A 141 5.49 -12.25 11.17
CA LEU A 141 4.91 -13.12 10.12
C LEU A 141 3.40 -12.88 9.91
N TYR A 142 2.95 -11.63 9.91
CA TYR A 142 1.59 -11.21 9.58
C TYR A 142 1.59 -10.12 8.51
N CYS A 143 2.55 -10.19 7.57
CA CYS A 143 2.68 -9.16 6.53
C CYS A 143 1.53 -9.18 5.52
N ASP A 144 0.79 -10.30 5.43
CA ASP A 144 -0.42 -10.43 4.63
C ASP A 144 -1.61 -9.63 5.17
N ILE A 145 -1.52 -9.12 6.40
CA ILE A 145 -2.48 -8.22 7.03
C ILE A 145 -1.90 -6.80 7.05
N LYS A 146 -2.67 -5.82 6.56
CA LYS A 146 -2.25 -4.43 6.53
C LYS A 146 -2.43 -3.77 7.91
N THR A 147 -1.60 -4.20 8.88
CA THR A 147 -1.67 -3.78 10.29
C THR A 147 -1.04 -2.42 10.55
N LEU A 148 -1.39 -1.78 11.68
CA LEU A 148 -0.80 -0.53 12.17
C LEU A 148 0.61 -0.72 12.77
N SER A 149 1.07 -1.96 12.98
CA SER A 149 2.36 -2.27 13.60
C SER A 149 3.52 -2.18 12.60
N LEU A 150 3.89 -0.97 12.21
CA LEU A 150 4.78 -0.68 11.08
C LEU A 150 6.23 -0.31 11.46
N LEU A 151 6.64 -0.47 12.72
CA LEU A 151 7.96 -0.02 13.15
C LEU A 151 9.13 -0.55 12.29
N PRO A 152 9.21 -1.84 11.94
CA PRO A 152 10.30 -2.33 11.07
C PRO A 152 10.28 -1.71 9.67
N SER A 153 9.08 -1.50 9.10
CA SER A 153 8.91 -0.83 7.80
C SER A 153 9.36 0.63 7.85
N VAL A 154 9.01 1.35 8.92
CA VAL A 154 9.45 2.74 9.15
C VAL A 154 10.97 2.83 9.25
N LEU A 155 11.61 1.90 9.97
CA LEU A 155 13.07 1.85 10.08
C LEU A 155 13.75 1.56 8.73
N SER A 156 13.15 0.69 7.90
CA SER A 156 13.66 0.40 6.55
C SER A 156 13.49 1.60 5.61
N ALA A 157 12.35 2.27 5.65
CA ALA A 157 12.11 3.50 4.88
C ALA A 157 13.07 4.63 5.30
N GLN A 158 13.36 4.75 6.62
CA GLN A 158 14.33 5.73 7.13
C GLN A 158 15.75 5.47 6.59
N LYS A 159 16.17 4.20 6.52
CA LYS A 159 17.47 3.83 5.91
C LYS A 159 17.55 4.22 4.44
N ALA A 160 16.48 3.99 3.66
CA ALA A 160 16.43 4.41 2.27
C ALA A 160 16.58 5.92 2.14
N LYS A 161 15.87 6.69 2.96
CA LYS A 161 15.98 8.15 3.00
C LYS A 161 17.40 8.62 3.36
N GLU A 162 18.06 8.00 4.33
CA GLU A 162 19.43 8.34 4.75
C GLU A 162 20.45 8.01 3.65
N ALA A 163 20.20 6.95 2.87
CA ALA A 163 20.99 6.59 1.70
C ALA A 163 20.72 7.47 0.46
N GLY A 164 19.71 8.35 0.51
CA GLY A 164 19.32 9.22 -0.61
C GLY A 164 18.65 8.47 -1.76
N VAL A 165 17.96 7.35 -1.47
CA VAL A 165 17.23 6.54 -2.43
C VAL A 165 15.73 6.52 -2.12
N ASP A 166 14.92 5.99 -3.05
CA ASP A 166 13.46 6.06 -2.96
C ASP A 166 12.85 5.04 -2.00
N GLU A 167 13.40 3.80 -1.94
CA GLU A 167 12.76 2.71 -1.22
C GLU A 167 13.81 1.68 -0.75
N CYS A 168 13.41 0.83 0.19
CA CYS A 168 14.21 -0.28 0.69
C CYS A 168 13.54 -1.60 0.36
N VAL A 169 14.18 -2.44 -0.47
CA VAL A 169 13.75 -3.83 -0.68
C VAL A 169 14.24 -4.71 0.45
N MET A 170 13.36 -5.52 1.00
CA MET A 170 13.65 -6.37 2.15
C MET A 170 13.78 -7.83 1.75
N HIS A 171 14.63 -8.57 2.45
CA HIS A 171 14.84 -10.00 2.24
C HIS A 171 14.97 -10.75 3.56
N ARG A 172 14.57 -12.03 3.56
CA ARG A 172 14.67 -12.92 4.72
C ARG A 172 15.10 -14.31 4.27
N ASP A 173 16.13 -14.85 4.91
CA ASP A 173 16.67 -16.18 4.61
C ASP A 173 16.99 -16.39 3.12
N GLY A 174 17.58 -15.36 2.50
CA GLY A 174 17.94 -15.36 1.07
C GLY A 174 16.77 -15.06 0.11
N ARG A 175 15.54 -15.01 0.59
CA ARG A 175 14.34 -14.72 -0.18
C ARG A 175 14.00 -13.22 -0.13
N VAL A 176 13.75 -12.62 -1.28
CA VAL A 176 13.14 -11.29 -1.37
C VAL A 176 11.69 -11.36 -0.89
N THR A 177 11.29 -10.42 -0.03
CA THR A 177 9.92 -10.30 0.45
C THR A 177 9.18 -9.19 -0.29
N GLU A 178 9.26 -7.97 0.19
CA GLU A 178 8.70 -6.78 -0.47
C GLU A 178 9.50 -5.53 -0.07
N CYS A 179 9.11 -4.35 -0.49
CA CYS A 179 9.71 -3.11 -0.02
C CYS A 179 9.07 -2.61 1.28
N SER A 180 9.58 -1.50 1.85
CA SER A 180 9.12 -0.99 3.15
C SER A 180 7.64 -0.61 3.15
N HIS A 181 7.07 -0.19 2.01
CA HIS A 181 5.65 0.16 1.86
C HIS A 181 5.07 -0.14 0.47
N SER A 182 5.76 -0.98 -0.34
CA SER A 182 5.37 -1.36 -1.69
C SER A 182 5.77 -2.81 -1.99
N ASN A 183 5.19 -3.42 -3.04
CA ASN A 183 5.61 -4.73 -3.51
C ASN A 183 6.73 -4.58 -4.55
N VAL A 184 7.61 -5.58 -4.63
CA VAL A 184 8.64 -5.70 -5.65
C VAL A 184 8.39 -6.93 -6.51
N SER A 185 8.62 -6.79 -7.81
CA SER A 185 8.52 -7.85 -8.83
C SER A 185 9.67 -7.69 -9.82
N MET A 186 9.88 -8.65 -10.70
CA MET A 186 10.89 -8.56 -11.76
C MET A 186 10.39 -9.13 -13.08
N LEU A 187 10.99 -8.67 -14.19
CA LEU A 187 10.95 -9.36 -15.48
C LEU A 187 12.26 -10.11 -15.67
N LYS A 188 12.18 -11.35 -16.14
CA LYS A 188 13.34 -12.16 -16.51
C LYS A 188 12.99 -13.07 -17.67
N GLY A 189 13.70 -12.94 -18.79
CA GLY A 189 13.44 -13.73 -20.00
C GLY A 189 12.01 -13.58 -20.53
N GLY A 190 11.42 -12.39 -20.42
CA GLY A 190 10.03 -12.11 -20.83
C GLY A 190 8.96 -12.65 -19.88
N VAL A 191 9.32 -13.16 -18.70
CA VAL A 191 8.40 -13.65 -17.67
C VAL A 191 8.31 -12.63 -16.54
N PHE A 192 7.10 -12.25 -16.13
CA PHE A 192 6.85 -11.45 -14.92
C PHE A 192 6.86 -12.35 -13.69
N ILE A 193 7.73 -12.07 -12.73
CA ILE A 193 7.91 -12.88 -11.52
C ILE A 193 7.70 -12.01 -10.29
N THR A 194 6.85 -12.49 -9.37
CA THR A 194 6.53 -11.79 -8.12
C THR A 194 6.48 -12.78 -6.95
N PRO A 195 6.87 -12.38 -5.72
CA PRO A 195 6.72 -13.26 -4.57
C PRO A 195 5.27 -13.69 -4.37
N PRO A 196 4.99 -14.93 -3.92
CA PRO A 196 3.63 -15.39 -3.66
C PRO A 196 3.04 -14.68 -2.43
N THR A 197 1.72 -14.51 -2.41
CA THR A 197 1.00 -13.91 -1.28
C THR A 197 0.92 -14.88 -0.11
N ASP A 198 1.91 -14.82 0.76
CA ASP A 198 1.99 -15.57 2.01
C ASP A 198 2.23 -14.62 3.20
N CYS A 199 2.60 -15.13 4.37
CA CYS A 199 2.84 -14.34 5.57
C CYS A 199 4.02 -13.33 5.47
N TYR A 200 4.75 -13.30 4.36
CA TYR A 200 5.92 -12.41 4.16
C TYR A 200 5.62 -11.17 3.34
N ILE A 201 4.52 -11.13 2.61
CA ILE A 201 4.18 -9.97 1.78
C ILE A 201 2.70 -9.58 1.91
N LEU A 202 2.43 -8.30 1.70
CA LEU A 202 1.06 -7.82 1.56
C LEU A 202 0.49 -8.20 0.18
N PRO A 203 -0.75 -8.73 0.08
CA PRO A 203 -1.47 -8.84 -1.18
C PRO A 203 -1.84 -7.43 -1.69
N GLY A 204 -0.88 -6.79 -2.37
CA GLY A 204 -1.02 -5.41 -2.87
C GLY A 204 -2.02 -5.30 -4.01
N VAL A 205 -2.85 -4.24 -3.99
CA VAL A 205 -3.77 -3.93 -5.10
C VAL A 205 -2.98 -3.65 -6.38
N GLY A 206 -1.90 -2.85 -6.31
CA GLY A 206 -1.02 -2.61 -7.46
C GLY A 206 -0.37 -3.90 -8.00
N ARG A 207 0.05 -4.81 -7.12
CA ARG A 207 0.56 -6.13 -7.52
C ARG A 207 -0.52 -6.96 -8.25
N ALA A 208 -1.75 -6.96 -7.76
CA ALA A 208 -2.86 -7.66 -8.39
C ALA A 208 -3.18 -7.08 -9.79
N HIS A 209 -3.12 -5.76 -9.93
CA HIS A 209 -3.28 -5.08 -11.21
C HIS A 209 -2.15 -5.45 -12.20
N LEU A 210 -0.88 -5.53 -11.75
CA LEU A 210 0.24 -6.00 -12.57
C LEU A 210 0.00 -7.43 -13.09
N LEU A 211 -0.41 -8.35 -12.23
CA LEU A 211 -0.75 -9.73 -12.65
C LEU A 211 -1.94 -9.77 -13.62
N SER A 212 -2.93 -8.89 -13.45
CA SER A 212 -4.05 -8.76 -14.38
C SER A 212 -3.61 -8.18 -15.74
N ALA A 213 -2.77 -7.15 -15.72
CA ALA A 213 -2.19 -6.57 -16.92
C ALA A 213 -1.36 -7.60 -17.71
N CYS A 214 -0.53 -8.39 -17.03
CA CYS A 214 0.22 -9.47 -17.66
C CYS A 214 -0.71 -10.46 -18.39
N ARG A 215 -1.79 -10.91 -17.73
CA ARG A 215 -2.77 -11.81 -18.36
C ARG A 215 -3.40 -11.20 -19.61
N THR A 216 -3.79 -9.93 -19.54
CA THR A 216 -4.41 -9.20 -20.67
C THR A 216 -3.44 -9.01 -21.83
N LEU A 217 -2.18 -8.74 -21.54
CA LEU A 217 -1.13 -8.49 -22.53
C LEU A 217 -0.43 -9.77 -23.01
N GLY A 218 -0.81 -10.94 -22.49
CA GLY A 218 -0.20 -12.23 -22.86
C GLY A 218 1.23 -12.39 -22.35
N ILE A 219 1.61 -11.69 -21.26
CA ILE A 219 2.91 -11.81 -20.62
C ILE A 219 2.87 -12.97 -19.61
N PRO A 220 3.73 -14.00 -19.74
CA PRO A 220 3.78 -15.10 -18.77
C PRO A 220 4.06 -14.59 -17.35
N CYS A 221 3.42 -15.21 -16.34
CA CYS A 221 3.56 -14.82 -14.94
C CYS A 221 3.92 -16.02 -14.07
N GLU A 222 4.81 -15.80 -13.10
CA GLU A 222 5.11 -16.74 -12.04
C GLU A 222 4.96 -16.08 -10.67
N GLU A 223 4.16 -16.70 -9.80
CA GLU A 223 4.11 -16.34 -8.39
C GLU A 223 5.01 -17.31 -7.60
N ARG A 224 6.28 -16.97 -7.47
CA ARG A 224 7.28 -17.75 -6.76
C ARG A 224 8.25 -16.91 -5.96
N PRO A 225 8.89 -17.48 -4.92
CA PRO A 225 10.03 -16.84 -4.29
C PRO A 225 11.19 -16.63 -5.28
N PHE A 226 11.96 -15.57 -5.05
CA PHE A 226 13.25 -15.34 -5.72
C PHE A 226 14.25 -14.72 -4.76
N THR A 227 15.52 -14.84 -5.07
CA THR A 227 16.64 -14.38 -4.24
C THR A 227 17.06 -12.95 -4.58
N MET A 228 17.91 -12.36 -3.74
CA MET A 228 18.53 -11.06 -4.05
C MET A 228 19.44 -11.14 -5.27
N ASP A 229 20.07 -12.28 -5.51
CA ASP A 229 20.93 -12.47 -6.69
C ASP A 229 20.11 -12.57 -7.98
N GLU A 230 18.96 -13.28 -7.95
CA GLU A 230 18.00 -13.27 -9.06
C GLU A 230 17.46 -11.86 -9.32
N LEU A 231 17.17 -11.09 -8.27
CA LEU A 231 16.69 -9.71 -8.41
C LEU A 231 17.75 -8.81 -9.04
N ARG A 232 19.03 -8.93 -8.65
CA ARG A 232 20.14 -8.16 -9.25
C ARG A 232 20.37 -8.50 -10.71
N ASP A 233 20.14 -9.76 -11.10
CA ASP A 233 20.28 -10.23 -12.48
C ASP A 233 19.02 -10.06 -13.34
N ALA A 234 17.95 -9.52 -12.78
CA ALA A 234 16.70 -9.28 -13.48
C ALA A 234 16.87 -8.43 -14.74
N ASP A 235 15.99 -8.61 -15.72
CA ASP A 235 15.96 -7.78 -16.91
C ASP A 235 15.30 -6.42 -16.59
N GLU A 236 14.24 -6.43 -15.74
CA GLU A 236 13.66 -5.24 -15.11
C GLU A 236 13.31 -5.54 -13.67
N ILE A 237 13.42 -4.54 -12.77
CA ILE A 237 12.89 -4.58 -11.42
C ILE A 237 11.73 -3.58 -11.35
N ILE A 238 10.60 -4.02 -10.81
CA ILE A 238 9.35 -3.27 -10.80
C ILE A 238 8.87 -3.10 -9.36
N VAL A 239 8.65 -1.85 -8.95
CA VAL A 239 8.01 -1.52 -7.68
C VAL A 239 6.57 -1.08 -7.94
N SER A 240 5.63 -1.56 -7.10
CA SER A 240 4.22 -1.23 -7.21
C SER A 240 3.57 -0.97 -5.86
N SER A 241 2.71 0.04 -5.82
CA SER A 241 1.83 0.38 -4.69
C SER A 241 0.63 1.16 -5.21
N ALA A 242 -0.29 1.55 -4.33
CA ALA A 242 -1.44 2.38 -4.71
C ALA A 242 -1.04 3.72 -5.35
N GLY A 243 0.09 4.32 -4.95
CA GLY A 243 0.54 5.61 -5.47
C GLY A 243 1.70 5.54 -6.47
N ILE A 244 2.32 4.38 -6.62
CA ILE A 244 3.44 4.16 -7.56
C ILE A 244 2.92 3.48 -8.84
N LEU A 245 1.83 2.71 -8.76
CA LEU A 245 1.30 1.84 -9.82
C LEU A 245 2.34 0.87 -10.37
N CYS A 246 3.27 1.36 -11.19
CA CYS A 246 4.33 0.59 -11.83
C CYS A 246 5.53 1.51 -12.10
N SER A 247 6.62 1.34 -11.36
CA SER A 247 7.87 2.09 -11.57
C SER A 247 9.05 1.17 -11.78
N ALA A 248 9.91 1.51 -12.75
CA ALA A 248 11.18 0.83 -12.97
C ALA A 248 12.20 1.20 -11.90
N VAL A 249 13.05 0.24 -11.54
CA VAL A 249 14.21 0.45 -10.67
C VAL A 249 15.47 0.44 -11.53
N THR A 250 16.28 1.49 -11.41
CA THR A 250 17.53 1.64 -12.18
C THR A 250 18.79 1.46 -11.35
N GLU A 251 18.67 1.43 -10.02
CA GLU A 251 19.80 1.24 -9.12
C GLU A 251 19.37 0.40 -7.90
N LEU A 252 20.19 -0.58 -7.52
CA LEU A 252 20.03 -1.39 -6.32
C LEU A 252 21.37 -1.49 -5.58
N ASP A 253 21.44 -1.05 -4.33
CA ASP A 253 22.66 -1.03 -3.51
C ASP A 253 23.83 -0.27 -4.18
N GLY A 254 23.53 0.85 -4.88
CA GLY A 254 24.52 1.63 -5.61
C GLY A 254 24.99 1.04 -6.94
N LEU A 255 24.42 -0.08 -7.38
CA LEU A 255 24.75 -0.74 -8.63
C LEU A 255 23.62 -0.57 -9.65
N PRO A 256 23.92 -0.32 -10.94
CA PRO A 256 22.91 -0.23 -11.97
C PRO A 256 22.21 -1.59 -12.18
N VAL A 257 20.88 -1.57 -12.32
CA VAL A 257 20.04 -2.75 -12.56
C VAL A 257 18.95 -2.44 -13.59
N GLY A 258 18.31 -3.47 -14.15
CA GLY A 258 17.20 -3.30 -15.09
C GLY A 258 17.64 -2.79 -16.47
N GLY A 259 16.68 -2.26 -17.24
CA GLY A 259 16.90 -1.65 -18.56
C GLY A 259 17.16 -2.65 -19.69
N LYS A 260 16.97 -3.97 -19.46
CA LYS A 260 17.22 -5.02 -20.45
C LYS A 260 15.97 -5.43 -21.23
N ASP A 261 14.76 -5.16 -20.67
CA ASP A 261 13.47 -5.44 -21.31
C ASP A 261 12.49 -4.25 -21.17
N ALA A 262 12.97 -3.07 -21.51
CA ALA A 262 12.19 -1.82 -21.45
C ALA A 262 10.90 -1.87 -22.28
N ALA A 263 10.87 -2.72 -23.34
CA ALA A 263 9.69 -2.86 -24.19
C ALA A 263 8.53 -3.58 -23.47
N THR A 264 8.79 -4.65 -22.73
CA THR A 264 7.77 -5.36 -21.95
C THR A 264 7.37 -4.52 -20.73
N PHE A 265 8.34 -3.90 -20.05
CA PHE A 265 8.06 -2.98 -18.95
C PHE A 265 7.15 -1.82 -19.39
N GLY A 266 7.46 -1.16 -20.51
CA GLY A 266 6.68 -0.03 -21.02
C GLY A 266 5.22 -0.42 -21.30
N LYS A 267 4.97 -1.61 -21.89
CA LYS A 267 3.61 -2.11 -22.11
C LYS A 267 2.82 -2.27 -20.81
N LEU A 268 3.44 -2.81 -19.76
CA LEU A 268 2.82 -2.96 -18.44
C LEU A 268 2.51 -1.60 -17.82
N GLN A 269 3.48 -0.70 -17.87
CA GLN A 269 3.35 0.65 -17.31
C GLN A 269 2.25 1.43 -18.03
N ASP A 270 2.27 1.49 -19.35
CA ASP A 270 1.27 2.21 -20.15
C ASP A 270 -0.13 1.64 -19.89
N TYR A 271 -0.30 0.31 -19.90
CA TYR A 271 -1.59 -0.32 -19.60
C TYR A 271 -2.17 0.12 -18.24
N LEU A 272 -1.34 0.12 -17.19
CA LEU A 272 -1.79 0.49 -15.84
C LEU A 272 -2.09 1.98 -15.71
N PHE A 273 -1.28 2.84 -16.33
CA PHE A 273 -1.53 4.28 -16.31
C PHE A 273 -2.73 4.67 -17.16
N ASP A 274 -2.95 4.04 -18.31
CA ASP A 274 -4.14 4.25 -19.13
C ASP A 274 -5.41 3.86 -18.37
N ASP A 275 -5.43 2.68 -17.72
CA ASP A 275 -6.54 2.24 -16.87
C ASP A 275 -6.80 3.23 -15.72
N TRP A 276 -5.73 3.69 -15.07
CA TRP A 276 -5.83 4.67 -13.99
C TRP A 276 -6.39 6.02 -14.48
N PHE A 277 -5.88 6.54 -15.59
CA PHE A 277 -6.36 7.78 -16.18
C PHE A 277 -7.82 7.67 -16.65
N GLU A 278 -8.20 6.53 -17.23
CA GLU A 278 -9.57 6.27 -17.68
C GLU A 278 -10.55 6.22 -16.50
N LYS A 279 -10.24 5.42 -15.47
CA LYS A 279 -11.10 5.22 -14.30
C LYS A 279 -11.18 6.42 -13.37
N THR A 280 -10.26 7.37 -13.48
CA THR A 280 -10.25 8.61 -12.69
C THR A 280 -10.59 9.85 -13.51
N ARG A 281 -11.27 9.71 -14.64
CA ARG A 281 -11.82 10.86 -15.38
C ARG A 281 -12.91 11.54 -14.56
N CYS A 282 -13.02 12.87 -14.71
CA CYS A 282 -14.26 13.56 -14.35
C CYS A 282 -15.38 13.12 -15.30
N GLU A 283 -16.55 12.81 -14.76
CA GLU A 283 -17.77 12.70 -15.56
C GLU A 283 -18.14 14.05 -16.16
#